data_49a69b683f3c7b7097da9ebffe64a7bd
#
_entry.id   49a69b683f3c7b7097da9ebffe64a7bd
#
_cell.length_a   1.000
_cell.length_b   1.000
_cell.length_c   1.000
_cell.angle_alpha   90.00
_cell.angle_beta   90.00
_cell.angle_gamma   90.00
#
_symmetry.space_group_name_H-M   'P 1'
#
loop_
_entity.id
_entity.type
_entity.pdbx_description
1 polymer ?
#
loop_
_entity_poly.entity_id
_entity_poly.type
_entity_poly.pdbx_seq_one_letter_code
_entity_poly.pdbx_strand_id
1 'polypeptide(L)'
;MSYFDYEGNRIFYEEIGEGKPLILLHGNTASSKMFTPIIPFFSEKHHVITMDFLGCGQSDRLSKWPTDLWYEWSRQVVALCDYKGFEKIGLIGCSGGAIVAINVALEYPDRINAVVADSFEGIKASSSITEQIRIGRHYAKQNEEFCSMLKVMHGDDWEKVVDADTEAVVNHAKTVGAFFHRPFSELQSKILLTGSAEDEMFPKGHYEKLFYNICSQTSFAESHIFEHGGHPAMMSNMQEFVSMCKELFD
;
A
#
# COMPACT_ATOMS: atom_id res chain seq x y z
N MET A 1 -4.17 19.90 -6.64
CA MET A 1 -3.05 19.06 -7.17
C MET A 1 -1.76 19.68 -6.68
N SER A 2 -1.01 18.94 -5.92
CA SER A 2 0.21 19.43 -5.27
C SER A 2 1.38 18.48 -5.51
N TYR A 3 2.58 19.02 -5.41
CA TYR A 3 3.82 18.25 -5.52
C TYR A 3 4.77 18.68 -4.42
N PHE A 4 5.59 17.74 -3.93
CA PHE A 4 6.75 18.04 -3.11
C PHE A 4 8.00 17.42 -3.73
N ASP A 5 9.15 17.99 -3.41
CA ASP A 5 10.45 17.47 -3.88
C ASP A 5 10.93 16.36 -2.96
N TYR A 6 11.33 15.24 -3.55
CA TYR A 6 12.02 14.15 -2.91
C TYR A 6 13.26 13.78 -3.71
N GLU A 7 14.42 14.15 -3.21
CA GLU A 7 15.72 13.88 -3.85
C GLU A 7 15.80 14.35 -5.32
N GLY A 8 15.22 15.52 -5.62
CA GLY A 8 15.19 16.12 -6.95
C GLY A 8 14.10 15.58 -7.89
N ASN A 9 13.19 14.75 -7.41
CA ASN A 9 12.03 14.26 -8.15
C ASN A 9 10.75 14.78 -7.50
N ARG A 10 9.73 15.04 -8.30
CA ARG A 10 8.43 15.53 -7.80
C ARG A 10 7.52 14.37 -7.49
N ILE A 11 7.03 14.32 -6.25
CA ILE A 11 5.99 13.40 -5.81
C ILE A 11 4.66 14.13 -5.78
N PHE A 12 3.67 13.57 -6.48
CA PHE A 12 2.31 14.05 -6.50
C PHE A 12 1.56 13.63 -5.22
N TYR A 13 0.77 14.57 -4.67
CA TYR A 13 -0.17 14.28 -3.60
C TYR A 13 -1.43 15.15 -3.71
N GLU A 14 -2.50 14.66 -3.12
CA GLU A 14 -3.74 15.41 -2.92
C GLU A 14 -4.16 15.31 -1.46
N GLU A 15 -4.88 16.34 -1.00
CA GLU A 15 -5.36 16.43 0.37
C GLU A 15 -6.78 16.95 0.41
N ILE A 16 -7.61 16.36 1.27
CA ILE A 16 -9.03 16.68 1.42
C ILE A 16 -9.42 16.55 2.90
N GLY A 17 -10.25 17.46 3.40
CA GLY A 17 -10.73 17.47 4.77
C GLY A 17 -9.77 18.14 5.73
N GLU A 18 -10.13 18.13 7.00
CA GLU A 18 -9.38 18.74 8.11
C GLU A 18 -9.37 17.75 9.29
N GLY A 19 -8.42 17.89 10.21
CA GLY A 19 -8.30 17.06 11.40
C GLY A 19 -6.99 16.30 11.46
N LYS A 20 -7.00 15.11 12.09
CA LYS A 20 -5.79 14.27 12.18
C LYS A 20 -5.37 13.77 10.80
N PRO A 21 -4.06 13.82 10.47
CA PRO A 21 -3.60 13.34 9.17
C PRO A 21 -3.79 11.83 9.02
N LEU A 22 -4.39 11.43 7.89
CA LEU A 22 -4.59 10.05 7.47
C LEU A 22 -4.09 9.90 6.03
N ILE A 23 -3.02 9.13 5.84
CA ILE A 23 -2.42 8.92 4.51
C ILE A 23 -2.87 7.58 3.94
N LEU A 24 -3.36 7.60 2.70
CA LEU A 24 -3.77 6.42 1.95
C LEU A 24 -2.68 6.05 0.94
N LEU A 25 -2.19 4.80 1.00
CA LEU A 25 -1.04 4.30 0.25
C LEU A 25 -1.46 3.22 -0.74
N HIS A 26 -1.33 3.51 -2.03
CA HIS A 26 -1.74 2.62 -3.12
C HIS A 26 -0.81 1.40 -3.28
N GLY A 27 -1.36 0.33 -3.86
CA GLY A 27 -0.61 -0.87 -4.21
C GLY A 27 0.22 -0.73 -5.50
N ASN A 28 0.92 -1.80 -5.83
CA ASN A 28 1.68 -1.89 -7.07
C ASN A 28 0.77 -1.73 -8.30
N THR A 29 1.28 -1.12 -9.35
CA THR A 29 0.54 -0.81 -10.59
C THR A 29 -0.73 0.03 -10.41
N ALA A 30 -0.91 0.68 -9.24
CA ALA A 30 -2.00 1.59 -8.95
C ALA A 30 -1.49 3.03 -8.76
N SER A 31 -2.39 3.94 -8.46
CA SER A 31 -2.11 5.32 -8.05
C SER A 31 -3.12 5.79 -7.01
N SER A 32 -2.94 6.98 -6.47
CA SER A 32 -3.85 7.64 -5.54
C SER A 32 -5.31 7.64 -6.00
N LYS A 33 -5.55 7.61 -7.30
CA LYS A 33 -6.90 7.59 -7.90
C LYS A 33 -7.75 6.39 -7.48
N MET A 34 -7.13 5.27 -7.07
CA MET A 34 -7.87 4.12 -6.57
C MET A 34 -8.69 4.44 -5.32
N PHE A 35 -8.27 5.43 -4.54
CA PHE A 35 -8.94 5.80 -3.29
C PHE A 35 -10.14 6.75 -3.46
N THR A 36 -10.42 7.22 -4.68
CA THR A 36 -11.55 8.12 -4.95
C THR A 36 -12.87 7.67 -4.31
N PRO A 37 -13.26 6.38 -4.32
CA PRO A 37 -14.51 5.94 -3.70
C PRO A 37 -14.49 5.94 -2.17
N ILE A 38 -13.31 5.84 -1.53
CA ILE A 38 -13.19 5.68 -0.08
C ILE A 38 -12.88 6.99 0.65
N ILE A 39 -12.26 7.97 -0.01
CA ILE A 39 -11.90 9.28 0.56
C ILE A 39 -13.08 9.96 1.27
N PRO A 40 -14.31 10.03 0.71
CA PRO A 40 -15.41 10.73 1.36
C PRO A 40 -15.77 10.22 2.74
N PHE A 41 -15.53 8.93 3.02
CA PHE A 41 -15.83 8.32 4.32
C PHE A 41 -14.91 8.77 5.44
N PHE A 42 -13.72 9.25 5.10
CA PHE A 42 -12.70 9.68 6.08
C PHE A 42 -12.55 11.20 6.14
N SER A 43 -12.73 11.91 5.02
CA SER A 43 -12.50 13.35 4.93
C SER A 43 -13.44 14.23 5.75
N GLU A 44 -14.52 13.66 6.31
CA GLU A 44 -15.41 14.35 7.25
C GLU A 44 -14.73 14.62 8.62
N LYS A 45 -13.78 13.76 9.04
CA LYS A 45 -13.14 13.83 10.36
C LYS A 45 -11.61 13.86 10.31
N HIS A 46 -11.04 13.55 9.15
CA HIS A 46 -9.60 13.45 8.97
C HIS A 46 -9.12 14.37 7.86
N HIS A 47 -7.91 14.87 8.02
CA HIS A 47 -7.14 15.42 6.92
C HIS A 47 -6.58 14.25 6.11
N VAL A 48 -7.32 13.84 5.06
CA VAL A 48 -6.96 12.71 4.20
C VAL A 48 -5.96 13.16 3.15
N ILE A 49 -4.85 12.45 3.07
CA ILE A 49 -3.80 12.66 2.09
C ILE A 49 -3.67 11.38 1.24
N THR A 50 -3.60 11.54 -0.07
CA THR A 50 -3.22 10.49 -1.00
C THR A 50 -1.96 10.90 -1.74
N MET A 51 -1.08 9.98 -2.07
CA MET A 51 0.13 10.27 -2.83
C MET A 51 0.36 9.20 -3.91
N ASP A 52 1.06 9.57 -4.97
CA ASP A 52 1.57 8.64 -5.96
C ASP A 52 3.05 8.40 -5.67
N PHE A 53 3.45 7.16 -5.45
CA PHE A 53 4.87 6.85 -5.29
C PHE A 53 5.67 7.17 -6.57
N LEU A 54 6.95 7.50 -6.43
CA LEU A 54 7.82 7.75 -7.59
C LEU A 54 7.76 6.55 -8.56
N GLY A 55 7.60 6.87 -9.83
CA GLY A 55 7.37 5.91 -10.90
C GLY A 55 5.89 5.71 -11.24
N CYS A 56 4.96 6.00 -10.32
CA CYS A 56 3.52 5.76 -10.44
C CYS A 56 2.72 7.05 -10.67
N GLY A 57 1.47 6.89 -11.12
CA GLY A 57 0.47 7.95 -11.19
C GLY A 57 0.95 9.21 -11.89
N GLN A 58 0.86 10.34 -11.20
CA GLN A 58 1.28 11.66 -11.64
C GLN A 58 2.67 12.07 -11.11
N SER A 59 3.32 11.22 -10.29
CA SER A 59 4.69 11.43 -9.84
C SER A 59 5.70 11.26 -10.98
N ASP A 60 6.88 11.83 -10.82
CA ASP A 60 7.96 11.73 -11.81
C ASP A 60 8.33 10.27 -12.05
N ARG A 61 8.61 9.94 -13.31
CA ARG A 61 9.06 8.62 -13.73
C ARG A 61 10.53 8.41 -13.35
N LEU A 62 10.84 7.21 -12.88
CA LEU A 62 12.20 6.83 -12.53
C LEU A 62 12.89 6.15 -13.72
N SER A 63 14.12 6.52 -14.01
CA SER A 63 14.96 5.82 -14.99
C SER A 63 15.41 4.44 -14.48
N LYS A 64 15.49 4.29 -13.15
CA LYS A 64 15.81 3.05 -12.46
C LYS A 64 15.01 2.98 -11.16
N TRP A 65 14.24 1.92 -11.01
CA TRP A 65 13.49 1.67 -9.79
C TRP A 65 14.38 1.12 -8.68
N PRO A 66 14.08 1.43 -7.42
CA PRO A 66 14.88 0.94 -6.30
C PRO A 66 14.79 -0.58 -6.17
N THR A 67 15.89 -1.20 -5.76
CA THR A 67 15.94 -2.64 -5.53
C THR A 67 15.13 -3.04 -4.31
N ASP A 68 15.18 -2.24 -3.25
CA ASP A 68 14.35 -2.40 -2.06
C ASP A 68 13.12 -1.48 -2.17
N LEU A 69 12.16 -1.92 -2.99
CA LEU A 69 11.08 -1.09 -3.50
C LEU A 69 10.22 -0.48 -2.39
N TRP A 70 9.63 -1.31 -1.54
CA TRP A 70 8.65 -0.85 -0.55
C TRP A 70 9.30 -0.15 0.63
N TYR A 71 10.54 -0.48 0.95
CA TYR A 71 11.32 0.27 1.92
C TYR A 71 11.60 1.69 1.41
N GLU A 72 12.01 1.84 0.15
CA GLU A 72 12.22 3.15 -0.45
C GLU A 72 10.91 3.96 -0.54
N TRP A 73 9.80 3.33 -0.89
CA TRP A 73 8.50 3.99 -0.86
C TRP A 73 8.11 4.44 0.56
N SER A 74 8.48 3.69 1.60
CA SER A 74 8.24 4.11 2.99
C SER A 74 8.99 5.40 3.36
N ARG A 75 10.19 5.59 2.83
CA ARG A 75 10.95 6.85 3.00
C ARG A 75 10.26 8.03 2.33
N GLN A 76 9.60 7.82 1.18
CA GLN A 76 8.80 8.86 0.52
C GLN A 76 7.61 9.31 1.37
N VAL A 77 6.96 8.38 2.08
CA VAL A 77 5.88 8.70 3.03
C VAL A 77 6.40 9.58 4.16
N VAL A 78 7.55 9.22 4.75
CA VAL A 78 8.16 10.01 5.83
C VAL A 78 8.58 11.40 5.33
N ALA A 79 9.14 11.49 4.14
CA ALA A 79 9.49 12.77 3.52
C ALA A 79 8.26 13.67 3.29
N LEU A 80 7.11 13.10 2.89
CA LEU A 80 5.86 13.84 2.83
C LEU A 80 5.43 14.35 4.19
N CYS A 81 5.54 13.54 5.25
CA CYS A 81 5.23 13.95 6.62
C CYS A 81 6.13 15.11 7.07
N ASP A 82 7.43 15.05 6.77
CA ASP A 82 8.38 16.11 7.10
C ASP A 82 8.08 17.40 6.34
N TYR A 83 7.78 17.28 5.04
CA TYR A 83 7.38 18.41 4.20
C TYR A 83 6.10 19.09 4.71
N LYS A 84 5.13 18.33 5.21
CA LYS A 84 3.85 18.83 5.74
C LYS A 84 3.93 19.25 7.22
N GLY A 85 5.00 18.91 7.93
CA GLY A 85 5.14 19.15 9.36
C GLY A 85 4.24 18.27 10.23
N PHE A 86 3.86 17.07 9.74
CA PHE A 86 3.07 16.14 10.52
C PHE A 86 3.93 15.42 11.56
N GLU A 87 3.57 15.52 12.84
CA GLU A 87 4.26 14.80 13.91
C GLU A 87 3.85 13.33 13.94
N LYS A 88 2.54 13.07 13.90
CA LYS A 88 1.98 11.70 13.89
C LYS A 88 0.87 11.57 12.88
N ILE A 89 0.80 10.42 12.24
CA ILE A 89 -0.13 10.09 11.15
C ILE A 89 -0.84 8.76 11.38
N GLY A 90 -2.04 8.62 10.81
CA GLY A 90 -2.66 7.33 10.52
C GLY A 90 -2.29 6.88 9.11
N LEU A 91 -2.18 5.57 8.89
CA LEU A 91 -1.90 4.98 7.58
C LEU A 91 -2.95 3.94 7.20
N ILE A 92 -3.42 4.00 5.98
CA ILE A 92 -4.16 2.90 5.33
C ILE A 92 -3.40 2.54 4.06
N GLY A 93 -2.87 1.33 4.00
CA GLY A 93 -2.20 0.83 2.81
C GLY A 93 -2.84 -0.44 2.28
N CYS A 94 -2.88 -0.60 0.95
CA CYS A 94 -3.36 -1.84 0.36
C CYS A 94 -2.30 -2.50 -0.53
N SER A 95 -2.24 -3.83 -0.52
CA SER A 95 -1.29 -4.60 -1.33
C SER A 95 0.16 -4.13 -1.08
N GLY A 96 0.89 -3.69 -2.10
CA GLY A 96 2.21 -3.07 -1.92
C GLY A 96 2.21 -1.87 -0.97
N GLY A 97 1.14 -1.06 -0.95
CA GLY A 97 0.99 0.05 -0.01
C GLY A 97 0.84 -0.39 1.45
N ALA A 98 0.30 -1.59 1.69
CA ALA A 98 0.28 -2.20 3.04
C ALA A 98 1.69 -2.55 3.52
N ILE A 99 2.53 -3.08 2.63
CA ILE A 99 3.95 -3.34 2.94
C ILE A 99 4.66 -2.03 3.28
N VAL A 100 4.38 -0.95 2.53
CA VAL A 100 4.90 0.40 2.83
C VAL A 100 4.45 0.88 4.20
N ALA A 101 3.15 0.80 4.50
CA ALA A 101 2.60 1.25 5.78
C ALA A 101 3.23 0.53 6.98
N ILE A 102 3.43 -0.80 6.86
CA ILE A 102 4.11 -1.60 7.89
C ILE A 102 5.57 -1.19 8.03
N ASN A 103 6.30 -0.94 6.93
CA ASN A 103 7.69 -0.45 7.00
C ASN A 103 7.76 0.89 7.74
N VAL A 104 6.85 1.84 7.43
CA VAL A 104 6.82 3.12 8.17
C VAL A 104 6.59 2.89 9.67
N ALA A 105 5.67 1.99 10.05
CA ALA A 105 5.37 1.70 11.45
C ALA A 105 6.53 1.04 12.20
N LEU A 106 7.30 0.19 11.54
CA LEU A 106 8.46 -0.48 12.12
C LEU A 106 9.68 0.43 12.22
N GLU A 107 9.94 1.25 11.19
CA GLU A 107 11.14 2.09 11.13
C GLU A 107 10.97 3.44 11.84
N TYR A 108 9.73 3.97 11.89
CA TYR A 108 9.42 5.29 12.44
C TYR A 108 8.24 5.23 13.44
N PRO A 109 8.32 4.40 14.50
CA PRO A 109 7.18 4.13 15.39
C PRO A 109 6.62 5.39 16.07
N ASP A 110 7.47 6.37 16.37
CA ASP A 110 7.07 7.64 17.00
C ASP A 110 6.19 8.52 16.08
N ARG A 111 6.21 8.24 14.77
CA ARG A 111 5.46 9.00 13.76
C ARG A 111 4.06 8.40 13.46
N ILE A 112 3.71 7.28 14.08
CA ILE A 112 2.51 6.52 13.75
C ILE A 112 1.52 6.50 14.91
N ASN A 113 0.25 6.82 14.60
CA ASN A 113 -0.88 6.63 15.50
C ASN A 113 -1.41 5.20 15.40
N ALA A 114 -1.78 4.79 14.20
CA ALA A 114 -2.27 3.45 13.88
C ALA A 114 -2.10 3.16 12.39
N VAL A 115 -2.14 1.89 12.02
CA VAL A 115 -2.01 1.40 10.63
C VAL A 115 -3.15 0.44 10.31
N VAL A 116 -3.69 0.53 9.10
CA VAL A 116 -4.44 -0.55 8.45
C VAL A 116 -3.63 -1.05 7.26
N ALA A 117 -3.34 -2.35 7.26
CA ALA A 117 -2.58 -3.02 6.21
C ALA A 117 -3.46 -4.07 5.54
N ASP A 118 -3.97 -3.74 4.34
CA ASP A 118 -4.92 -4.55 3.60
C ASP A 118 -4.26 -5.37 2.49
N SER A 119 -4.58 -6.66 2.42
CA SER A 119 -4.35 -7.54 1.26
C SER A 119 -2.90 -7.61 0.78
N PHE A 120 -1.94 -7.89 1.67
CA PHE A 120 -0.53 -7.97 1.31
C PHE A 120 0.04 -9.41 1.30
N GLU A 121 1.12 -9.60 0.55
CA GLU A 121 1.69 -10.92 0.27
C GLU A 121 2.25 -11.65 1.49
N GLY A 122 2.85 -10.93 2.45
CA GLY A 122 3.50 -11.60 3.58
C GLY A 122 4.68 -10.84 4.16
N ILE A 123 5.58 -11.56 4.84
CA ILE A 123 6.80 -10.99 5.45
C ILE A 123 8.03 -11.08 4.52
N LYS A 124 7.92 -11.88 3.48
CA LYS A 124 8.95 -12.04 2.44
C LYS A 124 8.32 -12.44 1.12
N ALA A 125 8.97 -12.07 0.03
CA ALA A 125 8.55 -12.41 -1.32
C ALA A 125 8.57 -13.93 -1.54
N SER A 126 7.52 -14.45 -2.17
CA SER A 126 7.42 -15.83 -2.63
C SER A 126 7.75 -15.89 -4.12
N SER A 127 8.69 -16.76 -4.51
CA SER A 127 9.04 -16.93 -5.92
C SER A 127 7.84 -17.35 -6.78
N SER A 128 6.93 -18.15 -6.23
CA SER A 128 5.72 -18.57 -6.94
C SER A 128 4.73 -17.43 -7.15
N ILE A 129 4.51 -16.60 -6.12
CA ILE A 129 3.62 -15.42 -6.21
C ILE A 129 4.24 -14.39 -7.16
N THR A 130 5.54 -14.11 -7.03
CA THR A 130 6.26 -13.20 -7.91
C THR A 130 6.14 -13.61 -9.39
N GLU A 131 6.25 -14.90 -9.69
CA GLU A 131 6.09 -15.40 -11.05
C GLU A 131 4.64 -15.32 -11.53
N GLN A 132 3.66 -15.59 -10.67
CA GLN A 132 2.24 -15.40 -10.98
C GLN A 132 1.92 -13.93 -11.28
N ILE A 133 2.46 -12.99 -10.50
CA ILE A 133 2.33 -11.55 -10.75
C ILE A 133 2.89 -11.20 -12.14
N ARG A 134 4.11 -11.64 -12.45
CA ARG A 134 4.76 -11.39 -13.74
C ARG A 134 3.93 -11.91 -14.92
N ILE A 135 3.46 -13.15 -14.81
CA ILE A 135 2.63 -13.78 -15.84
C ILE A 135 1.26 -13.11 -15.93
N GLY A 136 0.59 -12.90 -14.79
CA GLY A 136 -0.74 -12.29 -14.73
C GLY A 136 -0.77 -10.90 -15.35
N ARG A 137 0.22 -10.05 -15.05
CA ARG A 137 0.32 -8.70 -15.62
C ARG A 137 0.60 -8.71 -17.12
N HIS A 138 1.35 -9.68 -17.61
CA HIS A 138 1.55 -9.86 -19.05
C HIS A 138 0.24 -10.15 -19.79
N TYR A 139 -0.58 -11.07 -19.26
CA TYR A 139 -1.88 -11.38 -19.85
C TYR A 139 -2.93 -10.28 -19.61
N ALA A 140 -2.89 -9.60 -18.47
CA ALA A 140 -3.82 -8.52 -18.15
C ALA A 140 -3.72 -7.34 -19.14
N LYS A 141 -2.55 -7.12 -19.73
CA LYS A 141 -2.38 -6.13 -20.82
C LYS A 141 -3.17 -6.45 -22.10
N GLN A 142 -3.75 -7.65 -22.21
CA GLN A 142 -4.63 -8.04 -23.32
C GLN A 142 -6.11 -7.80 -23.00
N ASN A 143 -6.43 -7.39 -21.78
CA ASN A 143 -7.78 -7.07 -21.32
C ASN A 143 -8.02 -5.56 -21.44
N GLU A 144 -9.00 -5.15 -22.26
CA GLU A 144 -9.29 -3.75 -22.55
C GLU A 144 -9.74 -2.96 -21.32
N GLU A 145 -10.51 -3.56 -20.41
CA GLU A 145 -10.97 -2.93 -19.18
C GLU A 145 -9.78 -2.64 -18.24
N PHE A 146 -8.90 -3.63 -18.06
CA PHE A 146 -7.68 -3.47 -17.27
C PHE A 146 -6.76 -2.41 -17.85
N CYS A 147 -6.54 -2.41 -19.17
CA CYS A 147 -5.75 -1.37 -19.84
C CYS A 147 -6.36 0.03 -19.66
N SER A 148 -7.68 0.15 -19.76
CA SER A 148 -8.40 1.41 -19.56
C SER A 148 -8.23 1.91 -18.12
N MET A 149 -8.34 1.03 -17.14
CA MET A 149 -8.08 1.35 -15.72
C MET A 149 -6.65 1.85 -15.52
N LEU A 150 -5.65 1.14 -16.03
CA LEU A 150 -4.24 1.54 -15.90
C LEU A 150 -3.94 2.88 -16.58
N LYS A 151 -4.57 3.13 -17.73
CA LYS A 151 -4.46 4.42 -18.42
C LYS A 151 -5.06 5.56 -17.59
N VAL A 152 -6.15 5.33 -16.90
CA VAL A 152 -6.70 6.28 -15.92
C VAL A 152 -5.71 6.52 -14.77
N MET A 153 -5.07 5.46 -14.25
CA MET A 153 -4.12 5.56 -13.15
C MET A 153 -2.86 6.33 -13.52
N HIS A 154 -2.24 6.04 -14.68
CA HIS A 154 -0.88 6.46 -15.01
C HIS A 154 -0.76 7.37 -16.24
N GLY A 155 -1.80 7.50 -17.05
CA GLY A 155 -1.75 8.23 -18.31
C GLY A 155 -1.27 7.39 -19.49
N ASP A 156 -0.78 8.03 -20.53
CA ASP A 156 -0.47 7.37 -21.81
C ASP A 156 0.73 6.42 -21.76
N ASP A 157 1.62 6.59 -20.80
CA ASP A 157 2.81 5.74 -20.61
C ASP A 157 2.60 4.59 -19.61
N TRP A 158 1.33 4.27 -19.28
CA TRP A 158 0.96 3.24 -18.30
C TRP A 158 1.63 1.88 -18.53
N GLU A 159 1.84 1.47 -19.77
CA GLU A 159 2.52 0.18 -20.09
C GLU A 159 3.95 0.16 -19.53
N LYS A 160 4.68 1.28 -19.71
CA LYS A 160 6.04 1.43 -19.17
C LYS A 160 6.05 1.39 -17.65
N VAL A 161 5.04 1.98 -17.01
CA VAL A 161 4.91 1.97 -15.55
C VAL A 161 4.68 0.55 -15.06
N VAL A 162 3.76 -0.21 -15.68
CA VAL A 162 3.47 -1.60 -15.31
C VAL A 162 4.67 -2.51 -15.53
N ASP A 163 5.43 -2.32 -16.62
CA ASP A 163 6.63 -3.10 -16.90
C ASP A 163 7.72 -2.81 -15.88
N ALA A 164 7.97 -1.53 -15.59
CA ALA A 164 8.98 -1.13 -14.63
C ALA A 164 8.63 -1.58 -13.18
N ASP A 165 7.36 -1.45 -12.77
CA ASP A 165 6.88 -1.98 -11.49
C ASP A 165 7.06 -3.51 -11.42
N THR A 166 6.70 -4.23 -12.48
CA THR A 166 6.85 -5.69 -12.54
C THR A 166 8.32 -6.10 -12.42
N GLU A 167 9.22 -5.41 -13.13
CA GLU A 167 10.66 -5.65 -13.03
C GLU A 167 11.19 -5.35 -11.62
N ALA A 168 10.73 -4.25 -10.99
CA ALA A 168 11.12 -3.90 -9.63
C ALA A 168 10.68 -4.95 -8.61
N VAL A 169 9.44 -5.45 -8.68
CA VAL A 169 8.93 -6.55 -7.84
C VAL A 169 9.76 -7.82 -8.00
N VAL A 170 10.05 -8.21 -9.25
CA VAL A 170 10.88 -9.40 -9.55
C VAL A 170 12.31 -9.21 -9.05
N ASN A 171 12.88 -8.02 -9.23
CA ASN A 171 14.23 -7.71 -8.77
C ASN A 171 14.33 -7.72 -7.24
N HIS A 172 13.36 -7.11 -6.54
CA HIS A 172 13.26 -7.17 -5.08
C HIS A 172 13.21 -8.62 -4.58
N ALA A 173 12.35 -9.45 -5.15
CA ALA A 173 12.21 -10.86 -4.76
C ALA A 173 13.52 -11.65 -4.92
N LYS A 174 14.32 -11.34 -5.94
CA LYS A 174 15.60 -12.01 -6.22
C LYS A 174 16.76 -11.53 -5.36
N THR A 175 16.76 -10.26 -4.97
CA THR A 175 17.96 -9.63 -4.38
C THR A 175 17.80 -9.29 -2.90
N VAL A 176 16.61 -8.88 -2.47
CA VAL A 176 16.28 -8.54 -1.08
C VAL A 176 15.46 -9.64 -0.44
N GLY A 177 14.34 -9.97 -1.02
CA GLY A 177 13.43 -11.03 -0.61
C GLY A 177 12.58 -10.70 0.62
N ALA A 178 13.13 -10.08 1.66
CA ALA A 178 12.40 -9.65 2.85
C ALA A 178 11.65 -8.34 2.57
N PHE A 179 10.37 -8.26 2.99
CA PHE A 179 9.60 -7.03 2.86
C PHE A 179 9.86 -6.03 4.00
N PHE A 180 10.35 -6.52 5.14
CA PHE A 180 10.60 -5.71 6.34
C PHE A 180 12.00 -5.93 6.85
N HIS A 181 12.66 -4.83 7.31
CA HIS A 181 14.00 -4.87 7.90
C HIS A 181 13.98 -5.15 9.40
N ARG A 182 12.82 -4.96 10.04
CA ARG A 182 12.63 -5.19 11.48
C ARG A 182 11.57 -6.26 11.73
N PRO A 183 11.68 -7.03 12.81
CA PRO A 183 10.68 -8.01 13.18
C PRO A 183 9.42 -7.35 13.76
N PHE A 184 8.27 -8.00 13.64
CA PHE A 184 7.00 -7.50 14.18
C PHE A 184 6.99 -7.36 15.72
N SER A 185 7.90 -8.04 16.43
CA SER A 185 8.08 -7.86 17.88
C SER A 185 8.56 -6.46 18.27
N GLU A 186 9.07 -5.66 17.31
CA GLU A 186 9.46 -4.26 17.51
C GLU A 186 8.34 -3.26 17.19
N LEU A 187 7.17 -3.73 16.76
CA LEU A 187 6.03 -2.87 16.49
C LEU A 187 5.56 -2.16 17.77
N GLN A 188 5.33 -0.85 17.70
CA GLN A 188 4.94 0.00 18.83
C GLN A 188 3.60 0.71 18.64
N SER A 189 2.99 0.62 17.47
CA SER A 189 1.69 1.22 17.14
C SER A 189 0.69 0.14 16.76
N LYS A 190 -0.60 0.41 17.00
CA LYS A 190 -1.66 -0.50 16.61
C LYS A 190 -1.68 -0.70 15.11
N ILE A 191 -1.82 -1.97 14.69
CA ILE A 191 -2.00 -2.35 13.31
C ILE A 191 -3.20 -3.29 13.16
N LEU A 192 -4.09 -2.96 12.24
CA LEU A 192 -5.16 -3.84 11.78
C LEU A 192 -4.73 -4.46 10.44
N LEU A 193 -4.65 -5.78 10.41
CA LEU A 193 -4.35 -6.57 9.22
C LEU A 193 -5.66 -7.04 8.61
N THR A 194 -5.92 -6.73 7.34
CA THR A 194 -7.13 -7.16 6.64
C THR A 194 -6.83 -7.90 5.35
N GLY A 195 -7.72 -8.80 4.96
CA GLY A 195 -7.65 -9.55 3.72
C GLY A 195 -8.94 -10.32 3.48
N SER A 196 -9.13 -10.87 2.28
CA SER A 196 -10.30 -11.67 1.94
C SER A 196 -9.93 -13.16 1.81
N ALA A 197 -10.81 -14.04 2.31
CA ALA A 197 -10.66 -15.49 2.16
C ALA A 197 -10.74 -15.96 0.69
N GLU A 198 -11.33 -15.14 -0.18
CA GLU A 198 -11.50 -15.39 -1.62
C GLU A 198 -10.54 -14.57 -2.49
N ASP A 199 -9.51 -13.94 -1.90
CA ASP A 199 -8.49 -13.20 -2.65
C ASP A 199 -7.79 -14.13 -3.67
N GLU A 200 -8.00 -13.88 -4.94
CA GLU A 200 -7.53 -14.70 -6.04
C GLU A 200 -6.01 -14.61 -6.29
N MET A 201 -5.35 -13.64 -5.68
CA MET A 201 -3.88 -13.49 -5.79
C MET A 201 -3.13 -14.50 -4.93
N PHE A 202 -3.77 -15.07 -3.91
CA PHE A 202 -3.11 -15.90 -2.92
C PHE A 202 -3.78 -17.27 -2.76
N PRO A 203 -3.05 -18.30 -2.32
CA PRO A 203 -3.64 -19.61 -2.07
C PRO A 203 -4.61 -19.56 -0.89
N LYS A 204 -5.63 -20.41 -0.94
CA LYS A 204 -6.62 -20.53 0.16
C LYS A 204 -5.93 -20.75 1.52
N GLY A 205 -6.38 -20.02 2.52
CA GLY A 205 -5.81 -20.06 3.87
C GLY A 205 -4.50 -19.27 4.04
N HIS A 206 -4.21 -18.40 3.07
CA HIS A 206 -3.03 -17.53 3.09
C HIS A 206 -3.06 -16.56 4.28
N TYR A 207 -4.14 -15.78 4.39
CA TYR A 207 -4.25 -14.75 5.42
C TYR A 207 -4.37 -15.33 6.82
N GLU A 208 -5.03 -16.47 7.01
CA GLU A 208 -5.11 -17.15 8.30
C GLU A 208 -3.73 -17.50 8.85
N LYS A 209 -2.86 -18.02 7.99
CA LYS A 209 -1.49 -18.37 8.37
C LYS A 209 -0.61 -17.14 8.58
N LEU A 210 -0.71 -16.17 7.68
CA LEU A 210 0.08 -14.94 7.74
C LEU A 210 -0.27 -14.14 8.99
N PHE A 211 -1.55 -13.88 9.21
CA PHE A 211 -2.00 -13.05 10.32
C PHE A 211 -1.79 -13.72 11.67
N TYR A 212 -2.00 -15.05 11.77
CA TYR A 212 -1.63 -15.80 12.96
C TYR A 212 -0.14 -15.64 13.28
N ASN A 213 0.73 -15.75 12.28
CA ASN A 213 2.17 -15.59 12.46
C ASN A 213 2.52 -14.18 12.96
N ILE A 214 1.94 -13.13 12.39
CA ILE A 214 2.21 -11.74 12.79
C ILE A 214 1.65 -11.45 14.18
N CYS A 215 0.39 -11.75 14.44
CA CYS A 215 -0.27 -11.49 15.72
C CYS A 215 0.37 -12.28 16.89
N SER A 216 0.99 -13.43 16.62
CA SER A 216 1.74 -14.18 17.65
C SER A 216 3.05 -13.51 18.08
N GLN A 217 3.57 -12.54 17.32
CA GLN A 217 4.83 -11.85 17.60
C GLN A 217 4.65 -10.55 18.39
N THR A 218 3.43 -9.98 18.41
CA THR A 218 3.17 -8.68 19.01
C THR A 218 1.72 -8.54 19.45
N SER A 219 1.49 -7.84 20.57
CA SER A 219 0.14 -7.48 21.02
C SER A 219 -0.43 -6.22 20.35
N PHE A 220 0.33 -5.57 19.48
CA PHE A 220 -0.10 -4.40 18.73
C PHE A 220 -0.83 -4.75 17.43
N ALA A 221 -0.81 -6.02 17.00
CA ALA A 221 -1.46 -6.46 15.76
C ALA A 221 -2.78 -7.17 16.06
N GLU A 222 -3.82 -6.72 15.38
CA GLU A 222 -5.13 -7.38 15.27
C GLU A 222 -5.41 -7.71 13.81
N SER A 223 -6.28 -8.68 13.56
CA SER A 223 -6.57 -9.10 12.18
C SER A 223 -8.04 -9.38 11.96
N HIS A 224 -8.50 -9.12 10.73
CA HIS A 224 -9.82 -9.47 10.25
C HIS A 224 -9.73 -10.05 8.84
N ILE A 225 -10.40 -11.17 8.60
CA ILE A 225 -10.50 -11.81 7.28
C ILE A 225 -11.95 -11.77 6.84
N PHE A 226 -12.23 -11.04 5.76
CA PHE A 226 -13.55 -11.02 5.15
C PHE A 226 -13.84 -12.38 4.49
N GLU A 227 -15.06 -12.88 4.66
CA GLU A 227 -15.45 -14.19 4.12
C GLU A 227 -15.46 -14.21 2.58
N HIS A 228 -15.80 -13.07 1.95
CA HIS A 228 -15.97 -12.93 0.51
C HIS A 228 -15.20 -11.73 -0.03
N GLY A 229 -15.09 -11.69 -1.36
CA GLY A 229 -14.49 -10.56 -2.09
C GLY A 229 -13.08 -10.83 -2.56
N GLY A 230 -12.71 -10.20 -3.67
CA GLY A 230 -11.40 -10.31 -4.31
C GLY A 230 -10.39 -9.30 -3.81
N HIS A 231 -9.26 -9.25 -4.50
CA HIS A 231 -8.11 -8.35 -4.21
C HIS A 231 -8.35 -6.92 -4.74
N PRO A 232 -8.09 -5.86 -3.95
CA PRO A 232 -7.84 -5.86 -2.50
C PRO A 232 -9.16 -5.90 -1.70
N ALA A 233 -9.11 -6.45 -0.50
CA ALA A 233 -10.30 -6.64 0.35
C ALA A 233 -11.00 -5.31 0.70
N MET A 234 -10.24 -4.23 0.90
CA MET A 234 -10.78 -2.89 1.16
C MET A 234 -11.72 -2.36 0.06
N MET A 235 -11.57 -2.81 -1.18
CA MET A 235 -12.42 -2.39 -2.30
C MET A 235 -13.62 -3.32 -2.45
N SER A 236 -13.44 -4.62 -2.29
CA SER A 236 -14.50 -5.62 -2.41
C SER A 236 -15.41 -5.66 -1.18
N ASN A 237 -14.95 -5.19 0.00
CA ASN A 237 -15.69 -5.13 1.26
C ASN A 237 -15.76 -3.71 1.84
N MET A 238 -15.87 -2.70 1.00
CA MET A 238 -15.67 -1.28 1.34
C MET A 238 -16.44 -0.81 2.58
N GLN A 239 -17.71 -1.14 2.73
CA GLN A 239 -18.53 -0.62 3.83
C GLN A 239 -18.06 -1.14 5.19
N GLU A 240 -17.82 -2.44 5.29
CA GLU A 240 -17.34 -3.09 6.51
C GLU A 240 -15.91 -2.64 6.83
N PHE A 241 -15.03 -2.62 5.81
CA PHE A 241 -13.67 -2.11 5.94
C PHE A 241 -13.62 -0.68 6.49
N VAL A 242 -14.43 0.24 5.94
CA VAL A 242 -14.51 1.63 6.42
C VAL A 242 -14.98 1.69 7.87
N SER A 243 -15.97 0.87 8.27
CA SER A 243 -16.44 0.83 9.66
C SER A 243 -15.31 0.46 10.62
N MET A 244 -14.55 -0.58 10.30
CA MET A 244 -13.39 -1.02 11.11
C MET A 244 -12.29 0.04 11.18
N CYS A 245 -11.99 0.70 10.04
CA CYS A 245 -11.02 1.80 10.03
C CYS A 245 -11.45 2.95 10.93
N LYS A 246 -12.73 3.34 10.91
CA LYS A 246 -13.24 4.40 11.80
C LYS A 246 -13.11 4.04 13.27
N GLU A 247 -13.37 2.79 13.67
CA GLU A 247 -13.15 2.34 15.04
C GLU A 247 -11.68 2.45 15.48
N LEU A 248 -10.74 2.29 14.55
CA LEU A 248 -9.31 2.37 14.85
C LEU A 248 -8.79 3.82 14.91
N PHE A 249 -9.31 4.74 14.07
CA PHE A 249 -8.75 6.09 13.91
C PHE A 249 -9.53 7.18 14.66
N ASP A 250 -10.84 7.01 14.93
CA ASP A 250 -11.69 7.96 15.66
C ASP A 250 -11.44 7.92 17.17
#